data_e5aa2d11db2b5ff7a641db0898baad6e
#
_entry.id   e5aa2d11db2b5ff7a641db0898baad6e
#
_cell.length_a   1.000
_cell.length_b   1.000
_cell.length_c   1.000
_cell.angle_alpha   90.00
_cell.angle_beta   90.00
_cell.angle_gamma   90.00
#
_symmetry.space_group_name_H-M   'P 1'
#
loop_
_entity.id
_entity.type
_entity.pdbx_description
1 polymer ?
#
loop_
_entity_poly.entity_id
_entity_poly.type
_entity_poly.pdbx_seq_one_letter_code
_entity_poly.pdbx_strand_id
1 'polypeptide(L)'
;MPAIPRADGLPFGITLIGPCGADQRLAAAAEAILPRLDAARPADEVAMMPLPRDEPTVQLAVVGAHLEGQPLNWQLLERGARKLRATHTAPHYRLYALSGAVPPKPGLARSVEGRAIEVEIWELPLRCFGEFVAEVPPPLAIGSLEIADGRWVKGFVCEPHALADASDISSFGGWRAYLARPPLGSD
;
A
#
# COMPACT_ATOMS: atom_id res chain seq x y z
N MET A 1 -25.59 11.91 -1.80
CA MET A 1 -26.55 11.91 -0.70
C MET A 1 -27.52 13.07 -0.83
N PRO A 2 -28.81 12.92 -0.52
CA PRO A 2 -29.75 14.04 -0.49
C PRO A 2 -29.37 15.00 0.64
N ALA A 3 -29.41 16.30 0.36
CA ALA A 3 -29.04 17.31 1.34
C ALA A 3 -30.24 18.18 1.74
N ILE A 4 -30.67 19.07 0.88
CA ILE A 4 -31.74 20.03 1.20
C ILE A 4 -32.69 20.16 -0.01
N PRO A 5 -33.99 20.27 0.16
CA PRO A 5 -34.89 20.67 -0.92
C PRO A 5 -34.54 22.10 -1.37
N ARG A 6 -34.47 22.30 -2.68
CA ARG A 6 -34.36 23.66 -3.25
C ARG A 6 -35.69 24.44 -3.03
N ALA A 7 -35.63 25.75 -3.18
CA ALA A 7 -36.80 26.61 -3.08
C ALA A 7 -37.93 26.23 -4.07
N ASP A 8 -37.59 25.54 -5.15
CA ASP A 8 -38.52 25.00 -6.17
C ASP A 8 -39.03 23.59 -5.84
N GLY A 9 -38.67 23.03 -4.64
CA GLY A 9 -39.10 21.71 -4.18
C GLY A 9 -38.30 20.55 -4.78
N LEU A 10 -37.32 20.80 -5.66
CA LEU A 10 -36.50 19.76 -6.22
C LEU A 10 -35.40 19.30 -5.23
N PRO A 11 -35.07 17.99 -5.21
CA PRO A 11 -34.04 17.52 -4.31
C PRO A 11 -32.66 18.04 -4.77
N PHE A 12 -31.88 18.53 -3.80
CA PHE A 12 -30.48 18.87 -3.99
C PHE A 12 -29.59 17.76 -3.40
N GLY A 13 -28.57 17.34 -4.16
CA GLY A 13 -27.67 16.30 -3.75
C GLY A 13 -26.22 16.80 -3.64
N ILE A 14 -25.46 16.19 -2.73
CA ILE A 14 -24.01 16.41 -2.60
C ILE A 14 -23.30 15.11 -2.98
N THR A 15 -22.28 15.22 -3.82
CA THR A 15 -21.40 14.11 -4.16
C THR A 15 -20.07 14.31 -3.43
N LEU A 16 -19.64 13.30 -2.68
CA LEU A 16 -18.30 13.25 -2.08
C LEU A 16 -17.41 12.40 -2.98
N ILE A 17 -16.24 12.93 -3.32
CA ILE A 17 -15.28 12.26 -4.19
C ILE A 17 -13.99 12.07 -3.40
N GLY A 18 -13.38 10.88 -3.51
CA GLY A 18 -12.11 10.56 -2.89
C GLY A 18 -11.35 9.50 -3.68
N PRO A 19 -10.08 9.24 -3.33
CA PRO A 19 -9.27 8.23 -3.98
C PRO A 19 -9.82 6.81 -3.75
N CYS A 20 -9.30 5.85 -4.51
CA CYS A 20 -9.66 4.43 -4.37
C CYS A 20 -9.54 3.99 -2.90
N GLY A 21 -10.56 3.31 -2.38
CA GLY A 21 -10.60 2.87 -0.98
C GLY A 21 -11.03 3.94 0.04
N ALA A 22 -11.42 5.13 -0.39
CA ALA A 22 -11.89 6.17 0.51
C ALA A 22 -13.34 6.00 0.98
N ASP A 23 -14.07 5.00 0.51
CA ASP A 23 -15.52 4.88 0.71
C ASP A 23 -15.95 4.95 2.17
N GLN A 24 -15.26 4.25 3.06
CA GLN A 24 -15.56 4.30 4.50
C GLN A 24 -15.33 5.69 5.11
N ARG A 25 -14.27 6.38 4.67
CA ARG A 25 -13.99 7.76 5.11
C ARG A 25 -15.00 8.74 4.53
N LEU A 26 -15.41 8.53 3.28
CA LEU A 26 -16.45 9.32 2.64
C LEU A 26 -17.81 9.09 3.30
N ALA A 27 -18.14 7.86 3.68
CA ALA A 27 -19.34 7.55 4.44
C ALA A 27 -19.34 8.23 5.81
N ALA A 28 -18.25 8.14 6.57
CA ALA A 28 -18.10 8.81 7.86
C ALA A 28 -18.17 10.34 7.73
N ALA A 29 -17.58 10.92 6.69
CA ALA A 29 -17.69 12.35 6.40
C ALA A 29 -19.14 12.73 6.06
N ALA A 30 -19.86 11.90 5.30
CA ALA A 30 -21.26 12.09 5.00
C ALA A 30 -22.12 12.09 6.28
N GLU A 31 -21.89 11.12 7.16
CA GLU A 31 -22.59 11.04 8.46
C GLU A 31 -22.32 12.27 9.34
N ALA A 32 -21.11 12.81 9.33
CA ALA A 32 -20.75 14.01 10.09
C ALA A 32 -21.38 15.31 9.50
N ILE A 33 -21.61 15.35 8.19
CA ILE A 33 -22.17 16.51 7.49
C ILE A 33 -23.71 16.53 7.56
N LEU A 34 -24.36 15.38 7.45
CA LEU A 34 -25.82 15.24 7.39
C LEU A 34 -26.55 16.02 8.50
N PRO A 35 -26.17 15.96 9.78
CA PRO A 35 -26.83 16.70 10.85
C PRO A 35 -26.70 18.22 10.73
N ARG A 36 -25.70 18.69 9.97
CA ARG A 36 -25.44 20.13 9.78
C ARG A 36 -26.19 20.72 8.58
N LEU A 37 -26.83 19.88 7.79
CA LEU A 37 -27.55 20.29 6.59
C LEU A 37 -29.03 20.49 6.85
N ASP A 38 -29.49 20.65 8.03
CA ASP A 38 -30.92 20.92 8.41
C ASP A 38 -31.93 20.26 7.44
N ALA A 39 -31.59 19.05 6.97
CA ALA A 39 -32.33 18.36 5.94
C ALA A 39 -33.57 17.73 6.55
N ALA A 40 -34.74 18.15 6.09
CA ALA A 40 -35.96 17.38 6.24
C ALA A 40 -35.70 15.99 5.59
N ARG A 41 -35.44 15.01 6.42
CA ARG A 41 -35.24 13.62 5.98
C ARG A 41 -36.54 13.14 5.33
N PRO A 42 -36.55 12.68 4.07
CA PRO A 42 -37.72 11.98 3.56
C PRO A 42 -38.01 10.81 4.50
N ALA A 43 -39.27 10.64 4.88
CA ALA A 43 -39.70 9.59 5.81
C ALA A 43 -39.50 8.16 5.27
N ASP A 44 -39.18 8.00 4.01
CA ASP A 44 -38.82 6.74 3.43
C ASP A 44 -37.34 6.46 3.71
N GLU A 45 -37.13 5.70 4.77
CA GLU A 45 -35.88 5.09 5.14
C GLU A 45 -35.38 4.25 3.96
N VAL A 46 -34.61 4.88 3.05
CA VAL A 46 -33.73 4.12 2.18
C VAL A 46 -32.79 3.41 3.14
N ALA A 47 -33.09 2.12 3.41
CA ALA A 47 -32.20 1.28 4.17
C ALA A 47 -30.85 1.38 3.49
N MET A 48 -29.95 2.17 4.08
CA MET A 48 -28.55 2.17 3.65
C MET A 48 -28.11 0.72 3.77
N MET A 49 -27.85 0.08 2.63
CA MET A 49 -27.17 -1.21 2.64
C MET A 49 -25.97 -1.05 3.56
N PRO A 50 -25.86 -1.87 4.62
CA PRO A 50 -24.67 -1.84 5.43
C PRO A 50 -23.47 -2.02 4.49
N LEU A 51 -22.54 -1.06 4.53
CA LEU A 51 -21.27 -1.23 3.81
C LEU A 51 -20.72 -2.59 4.24
N PRO A 52 -20.27 -3.43 3.30
CA PRO A 52 -19.70 -4.72 3.64
C PRO A 52 -18.64 -4.49 4.72
N ARG A 53 -18.88 -4.99 5.93
CA ARG A 53 -17.93 -4.86 7.05
C ARG A 53 -16.64 -5.63 6.79
N ASP A 54 -16.65 -6.51 5.80
CA ASP A 54 -15.55 -7.38 5.42
C ASP A 54 -15.23 -7.19 3.93
N GLU A 55 -14.67 -6.02 3.59
CA GLU A 55 -14.08 -5.88 2.27
C GLU A 55 -12.90 -6.84 2.14
N PRO A 56 -12.87 -7.69 1.09
CA PRO A 56 -11.72 -8.57 0.86
C PRO A 56 -10.43 -7.78 0.75
N THR A 57 -9.41 -8.23 1.45
CA THR A 57 -8.09 -7.60 1.48
C THR A 57 -7.00 -8.58 1.05
N VAL A 58 -5.86 -8.05 0.67
CA VAL A 58 -4.65 -8.81 0.39
C VAL A 58 -3.50 -8.27 1.22
N GLN A 59 -2.70 -9.16 1.80
CA GLN A 59 -1.48 -8.78 2.48
C GLN A 59 -0.34 -8.62 1.48
N LEU A 60 0.31 -7.46 1.54
CA LEU A 60 1.43 -7.08 0.69
C LEU A 60 2.66 -6.79 1.54
N ALA A 61 3.75 -7.51 1.30
CA ALA A 61 5.06 -7.24 1.87
C ALA A 61 5.78 -6.20 1.03
N VAL A 62 6.22 -5.12 1.65
CA VAL A 62 7.04 -4.07 1.03
C VAL A 62 8.41 -4.01 1.68
N VAL A 63 9.45 -3.72 0.89
CA VAL A 63 10.86 -3.83 1.31
C VAL A 63 11.67 -2.58 1.03
N GLY A 64 11.16 -1.63 0.25
CA GLY A 64 11.92 -0.48 -0.25
C GLY A 64 11.17 0.83 -0.18
N ALA A 65 11.01 1.49 -1.33
CA ALA A 65 10.42 2.82 -1.44
C ALA A 65 8.96 2.92 -0.94
N HIS A 66 8.27 1.80 -0.75
CA HIS A 66 6.90 1.73 -0.20
C HIS A 66 6.86 1.53 1.33
N LEU A 67 7.99 1.33 2.00
CA LEU A 67 8.02 1.30 3.48
C LEU A 67 7.49 2.62 4.04
N GLU A 68 6.91 2.58 5.23
CA GLU A 68 6.41 3.76 5.93
C GLU A 68 7.47 4.87 5.99
N GLY A 69 7.09 6.09 5.60
CA GLY A 69 7.99 7.25 5.53
C GLY A 69 8.92 7.27 4.30
N GLN A 70 8.87 6.27 3.41
CA GLN A 70 9.64 6.25 2.18
C GLN A 70 8.87 6.90 1.02
N PRO A 71 9.55 7.32 -0.07
CA PRO A 71 8.98 8.17 -1.11
C PRO A 71 7.72 7.66 -1.82
N LEU A 72 7.48 6.35 -1.89
CA LEU A 72 6.31 5.77 -2.55
C LEU A 72 5.26 5.21 -1.58
N ASN A 73 5.42 5.42 -0.28
CA ASN A 73 4.45 4.94 0.72
C ASN A 73 3.05 5.53 0.49
N TRP A 74 2.96 6.75 -0.03
CA TRP A 74 1.70 7.40 -0.36
C TRP A 74 0.81 6.57 -1.30
N GLN A 75 1.39 5.78 -2.22
CA GLN A 75 0.62 4.91 -3.13
C GLN A 75 -0.20 3.85 -2.38
N LEU A 76 0.30 3.37 -1.24
CA LEU A 76 -0.44 2.47 -0.37
C LEU A 76 -1.52 3.21 0.41
N LEU A 77 -1.15 4.36 1.00
CA LEU A 77 -2.08 5.16 1.82
C LEU A 77 -3.27 5.69 1.01
N GLU A 78 -3.03 6.13 -0.20
CA GLU A 78 -4.06 6.64 -1.12
C GLU A 78 -5.09 5.56 -1.48
N ARG A 79 -4.66 4.29 -1.54
CA ARG A 79 -5.51 3.12 -1.78
C ARG A 79 -6.18 2.56 -0.52
N GLY A 80 -6.08 3.27 0.60
CA GLY A 80 -6.67 2.86 1.87
C GLY A 80 -5.97 1.67 2.52
N ALA A 81 -4.73 1.37 2.12
CA ALA A 81 -3.94 0.34 2.77
C ALA A 81 -3.59 0.73 4.20
N ARG A 82 -3.52 -0.25 5.09
CA ARG A 82 -3.06 -0.04 6.46
C ARG A 82 -1.88 -0.96 6.78
N LYS A 83 -0.92 -0.41 7.49
CA LYS A 83 0.20 -1.18 8.01
C LYS A 83 -0.27 -2.12 9.11
N LEU A 84 0.03 -3.41 8.96
CA LEU A 84 -0.27 -4.40 9.97
C LEU A 84 0.89 -4.55 10.96
N ARG A 85 2.12 -4.68 10.45
CA ARG A 85 3.33 -4.85 11.25
C ARG A 85 4.60 -4.71 10.43
N ALA A 86 5.72 -4.48 11.11
CA ALA A 86 7.04 -4.77 10.61
C ALA A 86 7.43 -6.22 10.96
N THR A 87 8.18 -6.88 10.09
CA THR A 87 8.68 -8.26 10.26
C THR A 87 9.89 -8.48 9.36
N HIS A 88 10.28 -9.73 9.16
CA HIS A 88 11.35 -10.12 8.23
C HIS A 88 10.83 -11.17 7.25
N THR A 89 11.53 -11.33 6.13
CA THR A 89 11.39 -12.50 5.28
C THR A 89 11.93 -13.75 5.99
N ALA A 90 11.61 -14.94 5.47
CA ALA A 90 12.38 -16.13 5.77
C ALA A 90 13.87 -15.89 5.40
N PRO A 91 14.85 -16.66 5.95
CA PRO A 91 16.28 -16.41 5.74
C PRO A 91 16.79 -16.83 4.34
N HIS A 92 15.93 -16.83 3.35
CA HIS A 92 16.19 -17.29 1.98
C HIS A 92 16.04 -16.17 0.96
N TYR A 93 16.46 -14.93 1.32
CA TYR A 93 16.37 -13.78 0.42
C TYR A 93 17.66 -12.97 0.41
N ARG A 94 17.91 -12.32 -0.72
CA ARG A 94 18.94 -11.30 -0.88
C ARG A 94 18.30 -9.98 -1.30
N LEU A 95 18.88 -8.90 -0.82
CA LEU A 95 18.46 -7.54 -1.13
C LEU A 95 19.57 -6.84 -1.93
N TYR A 96 19.18 -6.20 -3.02
CA TYR A 96 20.10 -5.53 -3.93
C TYR A 96 19.73 -4.07 -4.11
N ALA A 97 20.70 -3.18 -4.15
CA ALA A 97 20.48 -1.78 -4.55
C ALA A 97 20.47 -1.71 -6.09
N LEU A 98 19.30 -1.43 -6.68
CA LEU A 98 19.16 -1.32 -8.13
C LEU A 98 19.75 0.00 -8.62
N SER A 99 20.53 -0.08 -9.70
CA SER A 99 21.15 1.09 -10.33
C SER A 99 20.12 1.90 -11.12
N GLY A 100 20.24 3.25 -11.11
CA GLY A 100 19.47 4.14 -11.97
C GLY A 100 17.99 4.31 -11.62
N ALA A 101 17.47 3.67 -10.57
CA ALA A 101 16.08 3.83 -10.17
C ALA A 101 15.85 5.19 -9.47
N VAL A 102 14.81 5.92 -9.89
CA VAL A 102 14.37 7.18 -9.27
C VAL A 102 12.89 7.06 -8.89
N PRO A 103 12.51 7.19 -7.60
CA PRO A 103 13.42 7.20 -6.43
C PRO A 103 14.21 5.89 -6.33
N PRO A 104 15.31 5.85 -5.55
CA PRO A 104 16.09 4.64 -5.35
C PRO A 104 15.22 3.49 -4.83
N LYS A 105 15.40 2.30 -5.37
CA LYS A 105 14.60 1.10 -5.07
C LYS A 105 15.50 -0.10 -4.88
N PRO A 106 15.22 -0.98 -3.91
CA PRO A 106 15.89 -2.27 -3.84
C PRO A 106 15.19 -3.32 -4.70
N GLY A 107 15.96 -4.32 -5.14
CA GLY A 107 15.47 -5.58 -5.68
C GLY A 107 15.57 -6.68 -4.63
N LEU A 108 14.49 -7.42 -4.40
CA LEU A 108 14.47 -8.57 -3.51
C LEU A 108 14.41 -9.85 -4.34
N ALA A 109 15.28 -10.80 -4.07
CA ALA A 109 15.28 -12.08 -4.75
C ALA A 109 15.41 -13.24 -3.77
N ARG A 110 14.74 -14.38 -4.05
CA ARG A 110 14.95 -15.61 -3.29
C ARG A 110 16.31 -16.21 -3.63
N SER A 111 17.02 -16.69 -2.62
CA SER A 111 18.37 -17.26 -2.76
C SER A 111 18.56 -18.40 -1.78
N VAL A 112 19.29 -19.44 -2.20
CA VAL A 112 19.68 -20.53 -1.29
C VAL A 112 20.60 -20.01 -0.18
N GLU A 113 21.50 -19.09 -0.52
CA GLU A 113 22.39 -18.42 0.41
C GLU A 113 21.84 -17.02 0.72
N GLY A 114 20.73 -16.96 1.44
CA GLY A 114 20.04 -15.72 1.76
C GLY A 114 20.16 -15.31 3.22
N ARG A 115 19.44 -14.25 3.55
CA ARG A 115 19.27 -13.71 4.92
C ARG A 115 17.82 -13.33 5.14
N ALA A 116 17.44 -13.13 6.40
CA ALA A 116 16.19 -12.49 6.74
C ALA A 116 16.31 -10.98 6.44
N ILE A 117 15.38 -10.44 5.67
CA ILE A 117 15.36 -9.03 5.24
C ILE A 117 14.13 -8.36 5.88
N GLU A 118 14.34 -7.18 6.47
CA GLU A 118 13.25 -6.38 7.05
C GLU A 118 12.21 -6.03 5.98
N VAL A 119 10.94 -6.25 6.31
CA VAL A 119 9.78 -5.91 5.48
C VAL A 119 8.64 -5.37 6.34
N GLU A 120 7.74 -4.64 5.73
CA GLU A 120 6.46 -4.28 6.36
C GLU A 120 5.33 -5.00 5.65
N ILE A 121 4.40 -5.52 6.45
CA ILE A 121 3.17 -6.12 5.93
C ILE A 121 2.08 -5.08 5.98
N TRP A 122 1.54 -4.80 4.82
CA TRP A 122 0.41 -3.90 4.62
C TRP A 122 -0.81 -4.69 4.18
N GLU A 123 -1.97 -4.30 4.63
CA GLU A 123 -3.24 -4.82 4.18
C GLU A 123 -3.85 -3.84 3.19
N LEU A 124 -4.05 -4.29 1.97
CA LEU A 124 -4.57 -3.50 0.85
C LEU A 124 -5.95 -4.02 0.44
N PRO A 125 -6.96 -3.16 0.22
CA PRO A 125 -8.24 -3.58 -0.36
C PRO A 125 -8.04 -4.31 -1.67
N LEU A 126 -8.67 -5.49 -1.83
CA LEU A 126 -8.42 -6.35 -2.99
C LEU A 126 -8.80 -5.66 -4.31
N ARG A 127 -9.84 -4.80 -4.30
CA ARG A 127 -10.24 -4.03 -5.48
C ARG A 127 -9.15 -3.08 -6.00
N CYS A 128 -8.28 -2.59 -5.11
CA CYS A 128 -7.18 -1.68 -5.47
C CYS A 128 -5.89 -2.42 -5.84
N PHE A 129 -5.83 -3.73 -5.59
CA PHE A 129 -4.60 -4.51 -5.78
C PHE A 129 -4.20 -4.65 -7.25
N GLY A 130 -5.16 -4.86 -8.15
CA GLY A 130 -4.88 -4.98 -9.59
C GLY A 130 -4.29 -3.71 -10.18
N GLU A 131 -4.86 -2.56 -9.82
CA GLU A 131 -4.38 -1.24 -10.23
C GLU A 131 -2.98 -0.96 -9.68
N PHE A 132 -2.75 -1.27 -8.40
CA PHE A 132 -1.42 -1.15 -7.78
C PHE A 132 -0.38 -2.01 -8.50
N VAL A 133 -0.71 -3.26 -8.86
CA VAL A 133 0.20 -4.17 -9.58
C VAL A 133 0.52 -3.63 -10.98
N ALA A 134 -0.45 -3.04 -11.66
CA ALA A 134 -0.25 -2.47 -13.00
C ALA A 134 0.73 -1.28 -13.03
N GLU A 135 0.90 -0.59 -11.91
CA GLU A 135 1.85 0.52 -11.76
C GLU A 135 3.29 0.06 -11.44
N VAL A 136 3.50 -1.22 -11.14
CA VAL A 136 4.84 -1.74 -10.81
C VAL A 136 5.68 -1.87 -12.09
N PRO A 137 6.72 -1.02 -12.26
CA PRO A 137 7.51 -1.06 -13.48
C PRO A 137 8.57 -2.19 -13.42
N PRO A 138 8.97 -2.73 -14.56
CA PRO A 138 10.17 -3.58 -14.63
C PRO A 138 11.39 -2.84 -14.04
N PRO A 139 12.32 -3.55 -13.45
CA PRO A 139 12.44 -5.02 -13.31
C PRO A 139 11.73 -5.57 -12.07
N LEU A 140 10.90 -4.77 -11.41
CA LEU A 140 10.13 -5.22 -10.23
C LEU A 140 8.85 -5.91 -10.68
N ALA A 141 8.40 -6.86 -9.87
CA ALA A 141 7.14 -7.55 -10.04
C ALA A 141 6.52 -7.87 -8.69
N ILE A 142 5.24 -8.24 -8.67
CA ILE A 142 4.58 -8.77 -7.46
C ILE A 142 4.54 -10.29 -7.55
N GLY A 143 5.27 -10.91 -6.63
CA GLY A 143 5.32 -12.37 -6.47
C GLY A 143 4.73 -12.83 -5.15
N SER A 144 5.26 -13.93 -4.64
CA SER A 144 4.95 -14.45 -3.31
C SER A 144 6.22 -14.52 -2.47
N LEU A 145 6.17 -13.97 -1.26
CA LEU A 145 7.27 -13.95 -0.30
C LEU A 145 6.92 -14.81 0.90
N GLU A 146 7.90 -15.59 1.36
CA GLU A 146 7.85 -16.29 2.61
C GLU A 146 8.36 -15.36 3.72
N ILE A 147 7.55 -15.15 4.74
CA ILE A 147 7.92 -14.33 5.90
C ILE A 147 8.41 -15.21 7.06
N ALA A 148 8.98 -14.59 8.07
CA ALA A 148 9.67 -15.27 9.17
C ALA A 148 8.82 -16.30 9.94
N ASP A 149 7.49 -16.17 9.93
CA ASP A 149 6.56 -17.11 10.55
C ASP A 149 6.12 -18.26 9.62
N GLY A 150 6.74 -18.38 8.44
CA GLY A 150 6.46 -19.43 7.45
C GLY A 150 5.25 -19.17 6.54
N ARG A 151 4.52 -18.07 6.73
CA ARG A 151 3.42 -17.72 5.83
C ARG A 151 3.93 -17.10 4.54
N TRP A 152 3.13 -17.29 3.49
CA TRP A 152 3.36 -16.69 2.18
C TRP A 152 2.40 -15.52 1.96
N VAL A 153 2.94 -14.38 1.61
CA VAL A 153 2.20 -13.16 1.29
C VAL A 153 2.59 -12.63 -0.08
N LYS A 154 1.78 -11.75 -0.66
CA LYS A 154 2.19 -11.03 -1.86
C LYS A 154 3.30 -10.03 -1.51
N GLY A 155 4.19 -9.74 -2.46
CA GLY A 155 5.26 -8.77 -2.23
C GLY A 155 6.14 -8.55 -3.43
N PHE A 156 6.97 -7.53 -3.34
CA PHE A 156 7.88 -7.16 -4.42
C PHE A 156 9.01 -8.18 -4.57
N VAL A 157 9.22 -8.61 -5.80
CA VAL A 157 10.36 -9.40 -6.26
C VAL A 157 11.04 -8.68 -7.41
N CYS A 158 12.27 -9.06 -7.72
CA CYS A 158 13.04 -8.48 -8.81
C CYS A 158 13.42 -9.54 -9.82
N GLU A 159 13.37 -9.19 -11.10
CA GLU A 159 13.80 -10.06 -12.19
C GLU A 159 15.34 -10.29 -12.13
N PRO A 160 15.82 -11.52 -12.38
CA PRO A 160 17.24 -11.86 -12.21
C PRO A 160 18.21 -11.02 -13.05
N HIS A 161 17.81 -10.60 -14.25
CA HIS A 161 18.68 -9.83 -15.13
C HIS A 161 19.13 -8.49 -14.52
N ALA A 162 18.27 -7.86 -13.71
CA ALA A 162 18.59 -6.57 -13.08
C ALA A 162 19.45 -6.71 -11.82
N LEU A 163 19.68 -7.94 -11.37
CA LEU A 163 20.52 -8.20 -10.19
C LEU A 163 21.99 -8.38 -10.55
N ALA A 164 22.32 -8.63 -11.82
CA ALA A 164 23.67 -8.92 -12.29
C ALA A 164 24.64 -7.75 -11.99
N ASP A 165 24.19 -6.52 -12.19
CA ASP A 165 24.98 -5.31 -11.99
C ASP A 165 24.57 -4.54 -10.70
N ALA A 166 23.72 -5.13 -9.86
CA ALA A 166 23.24 -4.52 -8.64
C ALA A 166 24.10 -4.91 -7.43
N SER A 167 24.35 -3.96 -6.55
CA SER A 167 25.11 -4.22 -5.32
C SER A 167 24.30 -5.04 -4.33
N ASP A 168 24.83 -6.16 -3.86
CA ASP A 168 24.23 -6.93 -2.76
C ASP A 168 24.34 -6.14 -1.46
N ILE A 169 23.21 -5.81 -0.89
CA ILE A 169 23.07 -5.03 0.36
C ILE A 169 22.43 -5.86 1.48
N SER A 170 22.34 -7.17 1.31
CA SER A 170 21.70 -8.08 2.27
C SER A 170 22.31 -8.01 3.66
N SER A 171 23.61 -7.67 3.77
CA SER A 171 24.32 -7.54 5.05
C SER A 171 23.76 -6.44 5.95
N PHE A 172 23.08 -5.45 5.38
CA PHE A 172 22.42 -4.38 6.15
C PHE A 172 21.10 -4.84 6.79
N GLY A 173 20.56 -6.01 6.41
CA GLY A 173 19.32 -6.55 6.95
C GLY A 173 18.03 -5.86 6.48
N GLY A 174 18.12 -4.69 5.82
CA GLY A 174 16.97 -3.96 5.33
C GLY A 174 17.32 -2.64 4.62
N TRP A 175 16.32 -2.11 3.92
CA TRP A 175 16.49 -0.90 3.10
C TRP A 175 16.80 0.35 3.92
N ARG A 176 16.12 0.55 5.06
CA ARG A 176 16.37 1.71 5.93
C ARG A 176 17.78 1.73 6.47
N ALA A 177 18.28 0.58 6.94
CA ALA A 177 19.65 0.47 7.44
C ALA A 177 20.68 0.74 6.33
N TYR A 178 20.42 0.28 5.11
CA TYR A 178 21.26 0.62 3.97
C TYR A 178 21.27 2.12 3.66
N LEU A 179 20.11 2.78 3.67
CA LEU A 179 20.03 4.23 3.42
C LEU A 179 20.70 5.06 4.51
N ALA A 180 20.66 4.59 5.75
CA ALA A 180 21.26 5.27 6.91
C ALA A 180 22.79 5.10 7.01
N ARG A 181 23.42 4.32 6.10
CA ARG A 181 24.88 4.15 6.12
C ARG A 181 25.59 5.48 5.90
N PRO A 182 26.74 5.71 6.54
CA PRO A 182 27.61 6.85 6.23
C PRO A 182 27.97 6.84 4.74
N PRO A 183 28.12 8.00 4.08
CA PRO A 183 28.66 8.05 2.75
C PRO A 183 30.03 7.35 2.77
N LEU A 184 30.27 6.45 1.80
CA LEU A 184 31.58 5.87 1.58
C LEU A 184 32.52 7.06 1.38
N GLY A 185 33.49 7.22 2.30
CA GLY A 185 34.46 8.29 2.22
C GLY A 185 35.10 8.29 0.84
N SER A 186 35.08 9.44 0.19
CA SER A 186 35.93 9.75 -0.95
C SER A 186 37.36 9.86 -0.42
N ASP A 187 38.10 8.75 -0.51
CA ASP A 187 39.56 8.79 -0.46
C ASP A 187 40.09 9.33 -1.77
#